data_c812f7082938f46363ca23297a27ca1e
#
_entry.id   c812f7082938f46363ca23297a27ca1e
#
_cell.length_a   1.000
_cell.length_b   1.000
_cell.length_c   1.000
_cell.angle_alpha   90.00
_cell.angle_beta   90.00
_cell.angle_gamma   90.00
#
_symmetry.space_group_name_H-M   'P 1'
#
loop_
_entity.id
_entity.type
_entity.pdbx_description
1 polymer ?
#
loop_
_entity_poly.entity_id
_entity_poly.type
_entity_poly.pdbx_seq_one_letter_code
_entity_poly.pdbx_strand_id
1 'polypeptide(L)'
;AYGATKAAGDALVATLPDHYIVRTSWVIGDGRNFVATMRDLAAKGVTPSVVDDQFGRLTFTSTLASGIQHLLTQRPEPGTYNLTNEGPTLSWFAIARRVFEIVGADPQAVSPQSTAEFAAGKTISPRPEHSTLDLSKLAATGFVPPAADALLVDYLA
;
A
#
# COMPACT_ATOMS: atom_id res chain seq x y z
N ALA A 1 14.92 -13.53 -1.08
CA ALA A 1 15.85 -12.70 -0.28
C ALA A 1 15.11 -11.61 0.49
N TYR A 2 14.26 -10.79 -0.13
CA TYR A 2 13.62 -9.62 0.50
C TYR A 2 12.90 -9.95 1.81
N GLY A 3 11.96 -10.91 1.81
CA GLY A 3 11.21 -11.28 3.02
C GLY A 3 12.11 -11.79 4.15
N ALA A 4 13.15 -12.56 3.81
CA ALA A 4 14.09 -13.07 4.80
C ALA A 4 14.91 -11.96 5.47
N THR A 5 15.36 -10.96 4.70
CA THR A 5 16.11 -9.81 5.26
C THR A 5 15.23 -8.93 6.13
N LYS A 6 13.95 -8.72 5.76
CA LYS A 6 12.99 -8.00 6.60
C LYS A 6 12.69 -8.74 7.91
N ALA A 7 12.46 -10.06 7.83
CA ALA A 7 12.22 -10.87 9.02
C ALA A 7 13.43 -10.90 9.97
N ALA A 8 14.66 -10.95 9.43
CA ALA A 8 15.87 -10.87 10.25
C ALA A 8 15.98 -9.51 10.96
N GLY A 9 15.65 -8.40 10.28
CA GLY A 9 15.58 -7.08 10.89
C GLY A 9 14.54 -7.00 12.02
N ASP A 10 13.32 -7.50 11.79
CA ASP A 10 12.27 -7.59 12.81
C ASP A 10 12.76 -8.37 14.05
N ALA A 11 13.40 -9.54 13.82
CA ALA A 11 13.89 -10.39 14.91
C ALA A 11 14.98 -9.70 15.75
N LEU A 12 15.89 -8.95 15.12
CA LEU A 12 16.93 -8.19 15.82
C LEU A 12 16.33 -7.02 16.62
N VAL A 13 15.42 -6.26 16.05
CA VAL A 13 14.77 -5.15 16.74
C VAL A 13 13.94 -5.64 17.92
N ALA A 14 13.25 -6.78 17.79
CA ALA A 14 12.44 -7.38 18.85
C ALA A 14 13.24 -7.85 20.08
N THR A 15 14.58 -7.88 20.02
CA THR A 15 15.41 -8.15 21.22
C THR A 15 15.49 -6.96 22.18
N LEU A 16 15.12 -5.77 21.74
CA LEU A 16 15.07 -4.57 22.57
C LEU A 16 13.73 -4.52 23.32
N PRO A 17 13.70 -4.21 24.63
CA PRO A 17 12.45 -4.11 25.38
C PRO A 17 11.57 -2.96 24.86
N ASP A 18 12.14 -1.82 24.55
CA ASP A 18 11.45 -0.62 24.06
C ASP A 18 11.65 -0.50 22.55
N HIS A 19 10.71 -1.06 21.76
CA HIS A 19 10.78 -0.99 20.31
C HIS A 19 9.40 -0.85 19.68
N TYR A 20 9.37 -0.28 18.46
CA TYR A 20 8.23 -0.31 17.57
C TYR A 20 8.64 -0.85 16.20
N ILE A 21 8.04 -1.97 15.79
CA ILE A 21 8.14 -2.50 14.44
C ILE A 21 6.86 -2.11 13.71
N VAL A 22 6.97 -1.23 12.72
CA VAL A 22 5.82 -0.80 11.90
C VAL A 22 5.81 -1.60 10.61
N ARG A 23 4.81 -2.46 10.45
CA ARG A 23 4.57 -3.23 9.22
C ARG A 23 3.56 -2.53 8.34
N THR A 24 3.89 -2.40 7.06
CA THR A 24 3.07 -1.70 6.07
C THR A 24 3.03 -2.44 4.74
N SER A 25 2.15 -2.01 3.83
CA SER A 25 2.04 -2.52 2.47
C SER A 25 1.68 -1.38 1.51
N TRP A 26 1.98 -1.56 0.22
CA TRP A 26 1.55 -0.73 -0.91
C TRP A 26 1.77 0.78 -0.70
N VAL A 27 3.00 1.16 -0.37
CA VAL A 27 3.35 2.54 -0.01
C VAL A 27 3.33 3.46 -1.23
N ILE A 28 2.65 4.60 -1.07
CA ILE A 28 2.53 5.70 -2.05
C ILE A 28 3.10 6.96 -1.42
N GLY A 29 3.96 7.65 -2.15
CA GLY A 29 4.57 8.91 -1.73
C GLY A 29 5.20 9.61 -2.91
N ASP A 30 6.14 10.50 -2.66
CA ASP A 30 6.86 11.22 -3.71
C ASP A 30 7.68 10.27 -4.59
N GLY A 31 7.88 10.66 -5.85
CA GLY A 31 8.65 9.91 -6.82
C GLY A 31 7.84 8.80 -7.51
N ARG A 32 8.59 7.82 -8.07
CA ARG A 32 7.99 6.77 -8.89
C ARG A 32 7.27 5.73 -8.01
N ASN A 33 5.95 5.61 -8.22
CA ASN A 33 5.11 4.61 -7.58
C ASN A 33 3.97 4.16 -8.53
N PHE A 34 3.14 3.21 -8.10
CA PHE A 34 2.08 2.66 -8.93
C PHE A 34 1.04 3.72 -9.33
N VAL A 35 0.58 4.54 -8.40
CA VAL A 35 -0.45 5.58 -8.65
C VAL A 35 0.06 6.61 -9.65
N ALA A 36 1.29 7.13 -9.43
CA ALA A 36 1.92 8.06 -10.37
C ALA A 36 2.10 7.43 -11.76
N THR A 37 2.45 6.14 -11.84
CA THR A 37 2.56 5.42 -13.12
C THR A 37 1.22 5.34 -13.83
N MET A 38 0.12 5.02 -13.13
CA MET A 38 -1.21 4.94 -13.72
C MET A 38 -1.70 6.32 -14.21
N ARG A 39 -1.47 7.38 -13.43
CA ARG A 39 -1.73 8.78 -13.84
C ARG A 39 -1.00 9.11 -15.15
N ASP A 40 0.27 8.79 -15.23
CA ASP A 40 1.10 9.10 -16.40
C ASP A 40 0.68 8.30 -17.64
N LEU A 41 0.21 7.05 -17.46
CA LEU A 41 -0.35 6.24 -18.55
C LEU A 41 -1.70 6.80 -19.03
N ALA A 42 -2.56 7.22 -18.11
CA ALA A 42 -3.82 7.88 -18.43
C ALA A 42 -3.59 9.16 -19.25
N ALA A 43 -2.66 10.01 -18.82
CA ALA A 43 -2.30 11.25 -19.54
C ALA A 43 -1.76 11.00 -20.96
N LYS A 44 -1.15 9.82 -21.21
CA LYS A 44 -0.62 9.41 -22.52
C LYS A 44 -1.65 8.65 -23.37
N GLY A 45 -2.87 8.43 -22.89
CA GLY A 45 -3.90 7.64 -23.57
C GLY A 45 -3.53 6.15 -23.73
N VAL A 46 -2.67 5.61 -22.85
CA VAL A 46 -2.27 4.21 -22.88
C VAL A 46 -3.31 3.35 -22.17
N THR A 47 -3.63 2.17 -22.72
CA THR A 47 -4.57 1.19 -22.18
C THR A 47 -3.80 0.06 -21.47
N PRO A 48 -3.52 0.15 -20.14
CA PRO A 48 -2.72 -0.84 -19.45
C PRO A 48 -3.53 -2.09 -19.09
N SER A 49 -2.84 -3.25 -19.07
CA SER A 49 -3.33 -4.45 -18.38
C SER A 49 -2.75 -4.50 -16.97
N VAL A 50 -3.61 -4.67 -15.96
CA VAL A 50 -3.23 -4.56 -14.54
C VAL A 50 -3.70 -5.79 -13.76
N VAL A 51 -2.85 -6.25 -12.83
CA VAL A 51 -3.11 -7.44 -12.01
C VAL A 51 -4.38 -7.29 -11.16
N ASP A 52 -5.29 -8.28 -11.24
CA ASP A 52 -6.58 -8.27 -10.56
C ASP A 52 -6.73 -9.36 -9.48
N ASP A 53 -5.72 -10.21 -9.29
CA ASP A 53 -5.67 -11.29 -8.30
C ASP A 53 -4.71 -11.03 -7.13
N GLN A 54 -4.28 -9.77 -6.94
CA GLN A 54 -3.56 -9.30 -5.77
C GLN A 54 -4.33 -8.18 -5.08
N PHE A 55 -4.64 -8.36 -3.80
CA PHE A 55 -5.52 -7.51 -3.01
C PHE A 55 -4.78 -6.86 -1.85
N GLY A 56 -5.10 -5.59 -1.55
CA GLY A 56 -4.50 -4.85 -0.46
C GLY A 56 -5.13 -3.48 -0.26
N ARG A 57 -4.42 -2.62 0.47
CA ARG A 57 -4.76 -1.21 0.66
C ARG A 57 -3.55 -0.34 0.36
N LEU A 58 -3.78 0.82 -0.24
CA LEU A 58 -2.72 1.83 -0.37
C LEU A 58 -2.35 2.37 1.00
N THR A 59 -1.08 2.75 1.14
CA THR A 59 -0.57 3.43 2.34
C THR A 59 0.19 4.67 1.90
N PHE A 60 -0.32 5.84 2.23
CA PHE A 60 0.38 7.09 1.93
C PHE A 60 1.47 7.38 2.95
N THR A 61 2.59 7.91 2.49
CA THR A 61 3.74 8.25 3.35
C THR A 61 3.36 9.24 4.46
N SER A 62 2.42 10.15 4.21
CA SER A 62 1.86 11.07 5.22
C SER A 62 1.20 10.32 6.37
N THR A 63 0.42 9.26 6.07
CA THR A 63 -0.19 8.39 7.08
C THR A 63 0.87 7.62 7.88
N LEU A 64 1.92 7.11 7.20
CA LEU A 64 3.03 6.45 7.90
C LEU A 64 3.74 7.41 8.86
N ALA A 65 4.04 8.63 8.42
CA ALA A 65 4.68 9.64 9.25
C ALA A 65 3.83 9.98 10.49
N SER A 66 2.52 10.22 10.29
CA SER A 66 1.59 10.54 11.38
C SER A 66 1.43 9.37 12.36
N GLY A 67 1.32 8.13 11.87
CA GLY A 67 1.20 6.95 12.72
C GLY A 67 2.48 6.67 13.52
N ILE A 68 3.66 6.84 12.91
CA ILE A 68 4.95 6.73 13.61
C ILE A 68 5.07 7.82 14.67
N GLN A 69 4.72 9.07 14.34
CA GLN A 69 4.72 10.17 15.30
C GLN A 69 3.78 9.88 16.48
N HIS A 70 2.58 9.34 16.21
CA HIS A 70 1.63 8.94 17.25
C HIS A 70 2.25 7.90 18.20
N LEU A 71 2.84 6.81 17.67
CA LEU A 71 3.48 5.77 18.49
C LEU A 71 4.60 6.35 19.37
N LEU A 72 5.44 7.24 18.83
CA LEU A 72 6.54 7.86 19.55
C LEU A 72 6.06 8.86 20.62
N THR A 73 4.91 9.52 20.40
CA THR A 73 4.35 10.51 21.31
C THR A 73 3.52 9.87 22.42
N GLN A 74 2.61 8.96 22.05
CA GLN A 74 1.72 8.29 23.01
C GLN A 74 2.40 7.17 23.78
N ARG A 75 3.50 6.63 23.24
CA ARG A 75 4.28 5.53 23.83
C ARG A 75 3.42 4.38 24.32
N PRO A 76 2.54 3.81 23.46
CA PRO A 76 1.79 2.63 23.82
C PRO A 76 2.73 1.44 24.08
N GLU A 77 2.19 0.27 24.47
CA GLU A 77 2.98 -0.93 24.70
C GLU A 77 3.92 -1.22 23.51
N PRO A 78 5.22 -1.43 23.75
CA PRO A 78 6.19 -1.77 22.69
C PRO A 78 5.78 -3.03 21.91
N GLY A 79 6.30 -3.15 20.69
CA GLY A 79 6.06 -4.30 19.83
C GLY A 79 5.72 -3.97 18.38
N THR A 80 5.07 -4.92 17.71
CA THR A 80 4.74 -4.79 16.29
C THR A 80 3.35 -4.17 16.10
N TYR A 81 3.26 -3.19 15.21
CA TYR A 81 2.05 -2.51 14.78
C TYR A 81 1.93 -2.55 13.26
N ASN A 82 0.75 -2.91 12.77
CA ASN A 82 0.44 -2.75 11.35
C ASN A 82 -0.08 -1.33 11.12
N LEU A 83 0.36 -0.71 10.02
CA LEU A 83 -0.03 0.65 9.66
C LEU A 83 -0.20 0.75 8.14
N THR A 84 -1.45 0.86 7.71
CA THR A 84 -1.88 1.19 6.34
C THR A 84 -2.98 2.24 6.43
N ASN A 85 -3.39 2.83 5.31
CA ASN A 85 -4.64 3.56 5.29
C ASN A 85 -5.83 2.62 5.52
N GLU A 86 -6.96 3.17 5.96
CA GLU A 86 -8.25 2.48 6.02
C GLU A 86 -8.96 2.45 4.66
N GLY A 87 -10.09 1.75 4.61
CA GLY A 87 -10.95 1.63 3.44
C GLY A 87 -11.06 0.18 2.94
N PRO A 88 -11.71 -0.03 1.80
CA PRO A 88 -11.92 -1.35 1.23
C PRO A 88 -10.59 -1.98 0.78
N THR A 89 -10.54 -3.30 0.83
CA THR A 89 -9.49 -4.08 0.17
C THR A 89 -9.77 -4.08 -1.34
N LEU A 90 -8.82 -3.63 -2.14
CA LEU A 90 -8.94 -3.49 -3.59
C LEU A 90 -7.80 -4.25 -4.29
N SER A 91 -8.04 -4.68 -5.53
CA SER A 91 -6.97 -5.17 -6.40
C SER A 91 -6.18 -4.01 -7.02
N TRP A 92 -4.97 -4.29 -7.55
CA TRP A 92 -4.23 -3.29 -8.33
C TRP A 92 -5.03 -2.79 -9.53
N PHE A 93 -5.80 -3.68 -10.18
CA PHE A 93 -6.69 -3.32 -11.28
C PHE A 93 -7.79 -2.34 -10.85
N ALA A 94 -8.47 -2.61 -9.73
CA ALA A 94 -9.51 -1.72 -9.21
C ALA A 94 -8.93 -0.34 -8.86
N ILE A 95 -7.73 -0.29 -8.25
CA ILE A 95 -7.04 0.98 -7.95
C ILE A 95 -6.66 1.71 -9.24
N ALA A 96 -6.15 1.01 -10.26
CA ALA A 96 -5.81 1.63 -11.55
C ALA A 96 -7.04 2.28 -12.22
N ARG A 97 -8.19 1.59 -12.21
CA ARG A 97 -9.45 2.16 -12.71
C ARG A 97 -9.87 3.40 -11.94
N ARG A 98 -9.71 3.38 -10.61
CA ARG A 98 -10.02 4.53 -9.77
C ARG A 98 -9.11 5.72 -10.07
N VAL A 99 -7.81 5.49 -10.31
CA VAL A 99 -6.88 6.55 -10.74
C VAL A 99 -7.33 7.16 -12.07
N PHE A 100 -7.67 6.34 -13.07
CA PHE A 100 -8.17 6.82 -14.38
C PHE A 100 -9.43 7.69 -14.21
N GLU A 101 -10.38 7.23 -13.40
CA GLU A 101 -11.60 8.00 -13.09
C GLU A 101 -11.29 9.36 -12.47
N ILE A 102 -10.43 9.42 -11.45
CA ILE A 102 -10.07 10.66 -10.74
C ILE A 102 -9.42 11.67 -11.69
N VAL A 103 -8.54 11.22 -12.58
CA VAL A 103 -7.86 12.12 -13.54
C VAL A 103 -8.68 12.42 -14.80
N GLY A 104 -9.96 12.00 -14.84
CA GLY A 104 -10.87 12.28 -15.96
C GLY A 104 -10.61 11.45 -17.22
N ALA A 105 -9.86 10.35 -17.13
CA ALA A 105 -9.65 9.37 -18.20
C ALA A 105 -10.72 8.26 -18.14
N ASP A 106 -10.84 7.48 -19.24
CA ASP A 106 -11.80 6.36 -19.29
C ASP A 106 -11.31 5.18 -18.43
N PRO A 107 -12.00 4.83 -17.31
CA PRO A 107 -11.62 3.67 -16.51
C PRO A 107 -11.78 2.32 -17.24
N GLN A 108 -12.56 2.26 -18.33
CA GLN A 108 -12.70 1.04 -19.14
C GLN A 108 -11.45 0.79 -20.03
N ALA A 109 -10.58 1.78 -20.19
CA ALA A 109 -9.29 1.61 -20.87
C ALA A 109 -8.31 0.71 -20.10
N VAL A 110 -8.56 0.46 -18.81
CA VAL A 110 -7.77 -0.47 -17.99
C VAL A 110 -8.35 -1.88 -18.10
N SER A 111 -7.54 -2.86 -18.48
CA SER A 111 -7.93 -4.27 -18.59
C SER A 111 -7.37 -5.08 -17.41
N PRO A 112 -8.10 -6.09 -16.90
CA PRO A 112 -7.58 -7.00 -15.89
C PRO A 112 -6.61 -8.02 -16.50
N GLN A 113 -5.63 -8.48 -15.73
CA GLN A 113 -4.82 -9.66 -16.02
C GLN A 113 -4.49 -10.40 -14.73
N SER A 114 -4.19 -11.68 -14.82
CA SER A 114 -3.71 -12.46 -13.68
C SER A 114 -2.24 -12.19 -13.37
N THR A 115 -1.82 -12.50 -12.13
CA THR A 115 -0.40 -12.50 -11.75
C THR A 115 0.41 -13.45 -12.64
N ALA A 116 -0.16 -14.59 -13.04
CA ALA A 116 0.49 -15.57 -13.91
C ALA A 116 0.76 -14.99 -15.31
N GLU A 117 -0.22 -14.29 -15.90
CA GLU A 117 -0.08 -13.60 -17.20
C GLU A 117 0.96 -12.48 -17.10
N PHE A 118 0.91 -11.66 -16.04
CA PHE A 118 1.89 -10.59 -15.81
C PHE A 118 3.31 -11.13 -15.67
N ALA A 119 3.48 -12.31 -15.04
CA ALA A 119 4.77 -12.96 -14.80
C ALA A 119 5.33 -13.69 -16.04
N ALA A 120 4.50 -13.95 -17.06
CA ALA A 120 4.90 -14.73 -18.22
C ALA A 120 6.16 -14.15 -18.88
N GLY A 121 7.20 -14.99 -19.01
CA GLY A 121 8.49 -14.60 -19.58
C GLY A 121 9.36 -13.68 -18.72
N LYS A 122 8.99 -13.43 -17.45
CA LYS A 122 9.74 -12.57 -16.52
C LYS A 122 10.18 -13.34 -15.28
N THR A 123 11.33 -12.99 -14.73
CA THR A 123 11.74 -13.44 -13.39
C THR A 123 11.23 -12.42 -12.37
N ILE A 124 10.14 -12.74 -11.67
CA ILE A 124 9.57 -11.91 -10.63
C ILE A 124 9.59 -12.63 -9.28
N SER A 125 9.68 -11.86 -8.19
CA SER A 125 9.51 -12.43 -6.85
C SER A 125 8.05 -12.77 -6.61
N PRO A 126 7.71 -13.91 -6.00
CA PRO A 126 6.36 -14.23 -5.57
C PRO A 126 5.76 -13.10 -4.73
N ARG A 127 4.51 -12.77 -4.98
CA ARG A 127 3.74 -11.77 -4.22
C ARG A 127 2.55 -12.46 -3.57
N PRO A 128 2.16 -12.07 -2.34
CA PRO A 128 0.95 -12.61 -1.73
C PRO A 128 -0.29 -12.13 -2.49
N GLU A 129 -1.31 -12.98 -2.57
CA GLU A 129 -2.64 -12.60 -3.08
C GLU A 129 -3.28 -11.55 -2.18
N HIS A 130 -3.10 -11.66 -0.86
CA HIS A 130 -3.66 -10.73 0.12
C HIS A 130 -2.56 -10.04 0.92
N SER A 131 -2.54 -8.71 0.83
CA SER A 131 -1.62 -7.83 1.56
C SER A 131 -2.35 -6.88 2.53
N THR A 132 -3.64 -7.15 2.80
CA THR A 132 -4.44 -6.38 3.76
C THR A 132 -3.99 -6.71 5.17
N LEU A 133 -3.71 -5.68 5.96
CA LEU A 133 -3.24 -5.80 7.34
C LEU A 133 -4.36 -5.44 8.32
N ASP A 134 -4.44 -6.16 9.44
CA ASP A 134 -5.30 -5.83 10.57
C ASP A 134 -4.73 -4.62 11.32
N LEU A 135 -5.55 -3.60 11.53
CA LEU A 135 -5.20 -2.33 12.17
C LEU A 135 -5.73 -2.22 13.61
N SER A 136 -6.37 -3.25 14.14
CA SER A 136 -7.06 -3.23 15.44
C SER A 136 -6.12 -2.84 16.61
N LYS A 137 -4.89 -3.35 16.62
CA LYS A 137 -3.90 -2.99 17.64
C LYS A 137 -3.51 -1.51 17.58
N LEU A 138 -3.36 -0.95 16.38
CA LEU A 138 -3.06 0.47 16.21
C LEU A 138 -4.27 1.34 16.61
N ALA A 139 -5.47 0.96 16.18
CA ALA A 139 -6.70 1.67 16.54
C ALA A 139 -6.92 1.71 18.06
N ALA A 140 -6.59 0.64 18.79
CA ALA A 140 -6.65 0.59 20.25
C ALA A 140 -5.74 1.63 20.94
N THR A 141 -4.73 2.17 20.25
CA THR A 141 -3.91 3.28 20.76
C THR A 141 -4.54 4.66 20.56
N GLY A 142 -5.71 4.74 19.91
CA GLY A 142 -6.39 5.99 19.56
C GLY A 142 -6.00 6.56 18.19
N PHE A 143 -5.18 5.87 17.40
CA PHE A 143 -4.84 6.30 16.04
C PHE A 143 -5.70 5.56 15.01
N VAL A 144 -6.53 6.33 14.29
CA VAL A 144 -7.34 5.82 13.17
C VAL A 144 -6.79 6.42 11.88
N PRO A 145 -6.17 5.60 11.00
CA PRO A 145 -5.68 6.09 9.71
C PRO A 145 -6.82 6.65 8.84
N PRO A 146 -6.59 7.68 8.04
CA PRO A 146 -7.59 8.16 7.08
C PRO A 146 -7.86 7.14 5.99
N ALA A 147 -9.02 7.23 5.33
CA ALA A 147 -9.37 6.36 4.21
C ALA A 147 -8.42 6.60 3.02
N ALA A 148 -7.96 5.50 2.39
CA ALA A 148 -7.03 5.55 1.26
C ALA A 148 -7.58 6.33 0.06
N ASP A 149 -8.89 6.23 -0.24
CA ASP A 149 -9.49 6.90 -1.39
C ASP A 149 -9.47 8.44 -1.26
N ALA A 150 -9.69 8.98 -0.06
CA ALA A 150 -9.60 10.42 0.17
C ALA A 150 -8.19 10.94 -0.13
N LEU A 151 -7.16 10.26 0.38
CA LEU A 151 -5.77 10.64 0.10
C LEU A 151 -5.34 10.37 -1.35
N LEU A 152 -5.97 9.40 -2.02
CA LEU A 152 -5.73 9.15 -3.44
C LEU A 152 -6.23 10.32 -4.29
N VAL A 153 -7.41 10.87 -3.96
CA VAL A 153 -7.95 12.08 -4.63
C VAL A 153 -7.01 13.26 -4.41
N ASP A 154 -6.62 13.52 -3.16
CA ASP A 154 -5.71 14.63 -2.82
C ASP A 154 -4.33 14.48 -3.50
N TYR A 155 -3.81 13.25 -3.61
CA TYR A 155 -2.52 12.97 -4.24
C TYR A 155 -2.52 13.21 -5.76
N LEU A 156 -3.67 13.07 -6.41
CA LEU A 156 -3.84 13.21 -7.85
C LEU A 156 -4.31 14.60 -8.28
N ALA A 157 -4.75 15.45 -7.34
CA ALA A 157 -5.14 16.85 -7.58
C ALA A 157 -3.93 17.72 -7.94
#